data_21ffc37ea5b823c024c724e1d2670471
#
_entry.id   21ffc37ea5b823c024c724e1d2670471
#
_cell.length_a   1.000
_cell.length_b   1.000
_cell.length_c   1.000
_cell.angle_alpha   90.00
_cell.angle_beta   90.00
_cell.angle_gamma   90.00
#
_symmetry.space_group_name_H-M   'P 1'
#
loop_
_entity.id
_entity.type
_entity.pdbx_description
1 polymer ?
#
loop_
_entity_poly.entity_id
_entity_poly.type
_entity_poly.pdbx_seq_one_letter_code
_entity_poly.pdbx_strand_id
1 'polypeptide(L)'
;DKIISGTLKTIVGFLIFNGGASLAVNSLDSFQQLFSEGFGLKGVLPLAEAVTALAQTKFAMIVSLVMILGFVFNLVVARFTKFKYIFLTGQHNLFLAALLTVTLKALGVSDLITIVAGGIILGFAAAMYPALAQPYMKRVTDSDEIAMGHYVTLAYSLSGWLGSKIGNPEESTEKLKLPGWMSIFRDYIVSVSVSIGIFFYIAAIAAGKQTVE
;
A
#
# COMPACT_ATOMS: atom_id res chain seq x y z
N ASP A 1 -27.51 -14.04 15.53
CA ASP A 1 -26.24 -14.30 16.25
C ASP A 1 -24.99 -14.18 15.38
N LYS A 2 -24.99 -14.70 14.14
CA LYS A 2 -23.83 -14.61 13.24
C LYS A 2 -23.47 -13.18 12.81
N ILE A 3 -24.47 -12.32 12.59
CA ILE A 3 -24.26 -10.92 12.19
C ILE A 3 -23.61 -10.15 13.34
N ILE A 4 -24.15 -10.26 14.55
CA ILE A 4 -23.63 -9.59 15.75
C ILE A 4 -22.19 -10.05 16.02
N SER A 5 -21.95 -11.36 16.03
CA SER A 5 -20.61 -11.93 16.20
C SER A 5 -19.63 -11.48 15.12
N GLY A 6 -20.06 -11.44 13.85
CA GLY A 6 -19.26 -10.95 12.74
C GLY A 6 -18.91 -9.46 12.89
N THR A 7 -19.90 -8.64 13.24
CA THR A 7 -19.71 -7.20 13.48
C THR A 7 -18.72 -6.95 14.61
N LEU A 8 -18.88 -7.63 15.75
CA LEU A 8 -17.98 -7.49 16.90
C LEU A 8 -16.54 -7.91 16.54
N LYS A 9 -16.37 -9.03 15.84
CA LYS A 9 -15.04 -9.47 15.37
C LYS A 9 -14.39 -8.47 14.44
N THR A 10 -15.16 -7.87 13.54
CA THR A 10 -14.67 -6.84 12.62
C THR A 10 -14.24 -5.59 13.39
N ILE A 11 -15.04 -5.11 14.34
CA ILE A 11 -14.69 -3.95 15.18
C ILE A 11 -13.42 -4.23 15.98
N VAL A 12 -13.33 -5.37 16.66
CA VAL A 12 -12.16 -5.73 17.45
C VAL A 12 -10.92 -5.89 16.57
N GLY A 13 -11.05 -6.56 15.42
CA GLY A 13 -9.96 -6.70 14.46
C GLY A 13 -9.45 -5.35 13.95
N PHE A 14 -10.36 -4.41 13.68
CA PHE A 14 -10.00 -3.07 13.25
C PHE A 14 -9.30 -2.25 14.37
N LEU A 15 -9.73 -2.39 15.62
CA LEU A 15 -9.07 -1.75 16.76
C LEU A 15 -7.66 -2.29 16.99
N ILE A 16 -7.46 -3.61 16.87
CA ILE A 16 -6.14 -4.25 16.97
C ILE A 16 -5.24 -3.77 15.83
N PHE A 17 -5.76 -3.73 14.61
CA PHE A 17 -5.04 -3.23 13.45
C PHE A 17 -4.60 -1.78 13.64
N ASN A 18 -5.49 -0.90 14.08
CA ASN A 18 -5.15 0.51 14.35
C ASN A 18 -4.11 0.66 15.47
N GLY A 19 -4.20 -0.14 16.52
CA GLY A 19 -3.19 -0.16 17.57
C GLY A 19 -1.81 -0.55 17.04
N GLY A 20 -1.73 -1.61 16.23
CA GLY A 20 -0.50 -2.03 15.57
C GLY A 20 0.05 -1.00 14.60
N ALA A 21 -0.81 -0.39 13.78
CA ALA A 21 -0.44 0.68 12.86
C ALA A 21 0.12 1.90 13.60
N SER A 22 -0.47 2.30 14.72
CA SER A 22 0.02 3.41 15.54
C SER A 22 1.41 3.14 16.12
N LEU A 23 1.67 1.91 16.60
CA LEU A 23 3.00 1.51 17.09
C LEU A 23 4.04 1.57 15.95
N ALA A 24 3.68 1.09 14.77
CA ALA A 24 4.56 1.13 13.60
C ALA A 24 4.87 2.59 13.20
N VAL A 25 3.87 3.46 13.14
CA VAL A 25 4.07 4.89 12.81
C VAL A 25 4.98 5.58 13.82
N ASN A 26 4.76 5.36 15.13
CA ASN A 26 5.61 5.95 16.17
C ASN A 26 7.08 5.48 16.06
N SER A 27 7.29 4.21 15.71
CA SER A 27 8.64 3.68 15.47
C SER A 27 9.29 4.32 14.25
N LEU A 28 8.51 4.58 13.20
CA LEU A 28 8.97 5.23 11.98
C LEU A 28 9.30 6.71 12.19
N ASP A 29 8.63 7.40 13.09
CA ASP A 29 8.97 8.79 13.45
C ASP A 29 10.39 8.89 14.03
N SER A 30 10.77 7.95 14.90
CA SER A 30 12.13 7.86 15.43
C SER A 30 13.15 7.59 14.34
N PHE A 31 12.84 6.69 13.41
CA PHE A 31 13.68 6.42 12.25
C PHE A 31 13.82 7.65 11.34
N GLN A 32 12.73 8.37 11.10
CA GLN A 32 12.75 9.58 10.29
C GLN A 32 13.66 10.67 10.87
N GLN A 33 13.66 10.85 12.19
CA GLN A 33 14.56 11.79 12.85
C GLN A 33 16.02 11.41 12.64
N LEU A 34 16.38 10.15 12.90
CA LEU A 34 17.74 9.65 12.68
C LEU A 34 18.18 9.77 11.21
N PHE A 35 17.27 9.46 10.29
CA PHE A 35 17.53 9.55 8.86
C PHE A 35 17.73 11.00 8.40
N SER A 36 16.91 11.92 8.91
CA SER A 36 17.02 13.34 8.62
C SER A 36 18.32 13.93 9.17
N GLU A 37 18.68 13.59 10.39
CA GLU A 37 19.94 14.04 11.03
C GLU A 37 21.17 13.45 10.33
N GLY A 38 21.12 12.15 10.00
CA GLY A 38 22.27 11.45 9.43
C GLY A 38 22.56 11.79 7.97
N PHE A 39 21.53 11.98 7.17
CA PHE A 39 21.67 12.20 5.73
C PHE A 39 21.33 13.62 5.27
N GLY A 40 20.93 14.51 6.20
CA GLY A 40 20.57 15.89 5.87
C GLY A 40 19.30 16.02 5.01
N LEU A 41 18.51 14.97 4.93
CA LEU A 41 17.29 14.93 4.12
C LEU A 41 16.09 15.43 4.92
N LYS A 42 15.39 16.42 4.39
CA LYS A 42 14.15 16.94 4.97
C LYS A 42 12.96 16.38 4.19
N GLY A 43 12.05 15.71 4.87
CA GLY A 43 10.85 15.19 4.23
C GLY A 43 10.15 14.14 5.10
N VAL A 44 8.99 13.71 4.64
CA VAL A 44 8.28 12.58 5.24
C VAL A 44 8.75 11.31 4.54
N LEU A 45 9.03 10.25 5.29
CA LEU A 45 9.27 8.94 4.69
C LEU A 45 8.05 8.56 3.86
N PRO A 46 8.21 8.16 2.59
CA PRO A 46 7.10 7.88 1.68
C PRO A 46 6.49 6.49 1.96
N LEU A 47 6.10 6.27 3.19
CA LEU A 47 5.35 5.08 3.62
C LEU A 47 3.86 5.38 3.53
N ALA A 48 3.07 4.43 3.04
CA ALA A 48 1.64 4.59 2.87
C ALA A 48 0.95 4.96 4.19
N GLU A 49 1.39 4.38 5.29
CA GLU A 49 0.88 4.63 6.64
C GLU A 49 1.19 6.06 7.11
N ALA A 50 2.42 6.51 6.95
CA ALA A 50 2.84 7.87 7.35
C ALA A 50 2.12 8.95 6.53
N VAL A 51 2.02 8.76 5.21
CA VAL A 51 1.28 9.67 4.33
C VAL A 51 -0.20 9.69 4.69
N THR A 52 -0.78 8.53 5.00
CA THR A 52 -2.18 8.42 5.41
C THR A 52 -2.43 9.09 6.76
N ALA A 53 -1.56 8.88 7.73
CA ALA A 53 -1.65 9.54 9.04
C ALA A 53 -1.59 11.07 8.92
N LEU A 54 -0.65 11.58 8.13
CA LEU A 54 -0.55 13.02 7.83
C LEU A 54 -1.81 13.54 7.14
N ALA A 55 -2.31 12.83 6.15
CA ALA A 55 -3.52 13.19 5.42
C ALA A 55 -4.76 13.20 6.33
N GLN A 56 -4.89 12.22 7.20
CA GLN A 56 -5.97 12.10 8.17
C GLN A 56 -5.91 13.23 9.20
N THR A 57 -4.73 13.62 9.66
CA THR A 57 -4.57 14.70 10.65
C THR A 57 -4.94 16.07 10.06
N LYS A 58 -4.52 16.34 8.81
CA LYS A 58 -4.66 17.67 8.21
C LYS A 58 -5.86 17.80 7.25
N PHE A 59 -6.26 16.73 6.59
CA PHE A 59 -7.18 16.74 5.46
C PHE A 59 -8.23 15.63 5.52
N ALA A 60 -8.61 15.13 6.71
CA ALA A 60 -9.51 13.99 6.88
C ALA A 60 -10.79 14.07 6.03
N MET A 61 -11.44 15.24 6.03
CA MET A 61 -12.66 15.47 5.27
C MET A 61 -12.41 15.35 3.75
N ILE A 62 -11.33 15.94 3.25
CA ILE A 62 -10.98 15.91 1.83
C ILE A 62 -10.67 14.49 1.40
N VAL A 63 -9.87 13.75 2.19
CA VAL A 63 -9.55 12.32 1.94
C VAL A 63 -10.82 11.49 1.86
N SER A 64 -11.75 11.68 2.81
CA SER A 64 -13.02 10.96 2.83
C SER A 64 -13.86 11.26 1.58
N LEU A 65 -13.94 12.52 1.17
CA LEU A 65 -14.69 12.93 -0.03
C LEU A 65 -14.03 12.40 -1.32
N VAL A 66 -12.70 12.42 -1.42
CA VAL A 66 -11.93 11.79 -2.53
C VAL A 66 -12.25 10.29 -2.59
N MET A 67 -12.26 9.60 -1.43
CA MET A 67 -12.54 8.18 -1.37
C MET A 67 -13.98 7.85 -1.82
N ILE A 68 -14.97 8.60 -1.33
CA ILE A 68 -16.38 8.42 -1.69
C ILE A 68 -16.59 8.68 -3.19
N LEU A 69 -16.10 9.83 -3.68
CA LEU A 69 -16.23 10.19 -5.10
C LEU A 69 -15.47 9.19 -6.00
N GLY A 70 -14.30 8.74 -5.55
CA GLY A 70 -13.51 7.72 -6.24
C GLY A 70 -14.26 6.40 -6.36
N PHE A 71 -14.94 5.97 -5.30
CA PHE A 71 -15.77 4.78 -5.36
C PHE A 71 -16.95 4.93 -6.34
N VAL A 72 -17.67 6.05 -6.28
CA VAL A 72 -18.73 6.35 -7.23
C VAL A 72 -18.21 6.35 -8.67
N PHE A 73 -17.07 7.01 -8.90
CA PHE A 73 -16.47 7.06 -10.23
C PHE A 73 -15.96 5.69 -10.70
N ASN A 74 -15.44 4.85 -9.79
CA ASN A 74 -15.11 3.46 -10.12
C ASN A 74 -16.32 2.67 -10.62
N LEU A 75 -17.50 2.85 -9.99
CA LEU A 75 -18.75 2.23 -10.47
C LEU A 75 -19.13 2.73 -11.88
N VAL A 76 -18.98 4.04 -12.14
CA VAL A 76 -19.23 4.63 -13.47
C VAL A 76 -18.27 4.04 -14.51
N VAL A 77 -16.96 4.01 -14.21
CA VAL A 77 -15.97 3.42 -15.13
C VAL A 77 -16.25 1.94 -15.38
N ALA A 78 -16.51 1.17 -14.33
CA ALA A 78 -16.82 -0.25 -14.46
C ALA A 78 -18.12 -0.48 -15.27
N ARG A 79 -19.11 0.40 -15.17
CA ARG A 79 -20.38 0.27 -15.90
C ARG A 79 -20.27 0.63 -17.38
N PHE A 80 -19.55 1.71 -17.71
CA PHE A 80 -19.57 2.32 -19.04
C PHE A 80 -18.32 2.08 -19.90
N THR A 81 -17.25 1.47 -19.33
CA THR A 81 -16.01 1.19 -20.08
C THR A 81 -15.77 -0.32 -20.20
N LYS A 82 -14.65 -0.66 -20.84
CA LYS A 82 -14.13 -2.04 -20.90
C LYS A 82 -13.55 -2.55 -19.57
N PHE A 83 -13.27 -1.65 -18.64
CA PHE A 83 -12.72 -1.98 -17.33
C PHE A 83 -13.85 -2.36 -16.36
N LYS A 84 -14.27 -3.62 -16.40
CA LYS A 84 -15.46 -4.14 -15.67
C LYS A 84 -15.16 -4.54 -14.21
N TYR A 85 -14.28 -3.80 -13.53
CA TYR A 85 -13.81 -4.14 -12.21
C TYR A 85 -14.18 -3.08 -11.18
N ILE A 86 -14.61 -3.55 -10.00
CA ILE A 86 -14.92 -2.71 -8.84
C ILE A 86 -13.93 -3.07 -7.74
N PHE A 87 -13.18 -2.09 -7.29
CA PHE A 87 -12.15 -2.25 -6.28
C PHE A 87 -12.70 -2.03 -4.88
N LEU A 88 -12.88 -3.11 -4.12
CA LEU A 88 -13.55 -3.08 -2.82
C LEU A 88 -12.60 -3.02 -1.62
N THR A 89 -11.29 -3.03 -1.83
CA THR A 89 -10.31 -2.98 -0.74
C THR A 89 -10.25 -1.58 -0.14
N GLY A 90 -11.01 -1.35 0.93
CA GLY A 90 -11.16 -0.04 1.55
C GLY A 90 -9.84 0.57 2.01
N GLN A 91 -8.95 -0.23 2.59
CA GLN A 91 -7.62 0.21 3.03
C GLN A 91 -6.78 0.78 1.88
N HIS A 92 -6.70 0.11 0.75
CA HIS A 92 -5.95 0.60 -0.41
C HIS A 92 -6.59 1.84 -1.03
N ASN A 93 -7.92 1.91 -1.07
CA ASN A 93 -8.62 3.12 -1.50
C ASN A 93 -8.32 4.30 -0.58
N LEU A 94 -8.26 4.08 0.74
CA LEU A 94 -7.87 5.10 1.71
C LEU A 94 -6.44 5.57 1.50
N PHE A 95 -5.49 4.66 1.33
CA PHE A 95 -4.08 5.00 1.08
C PHE A 95 -3.90 5.81 -0.20
N LEU A 96 -4.55 5.42 -1.29
CA LEU A 96 -4.47 6.16 -2.54
C LEU A 96 -5.18 7.51 -2.47
N ALA A 97 -6.34 7.59 -1.80
CA ALA A 97 -7.04 8.85 -1.56
C ALA A 97 -6.19 9.81 -0.72
N ALA A 98 -5.52 9.31 0.32
CA ALA A 98 -4.62 10.08 1.17
C ALA A 98 -3.42 10.61 0.37
N LEU A 99 -2.77 9.73 -0.40
CA LEU A 99 -1.63 10.10 -1.25
C LEU A 99 -2.01 11.19 -2.27
N LEU A 100 -3.12 11.01 -2.99
CA LEU A 100 -3.62 11.99 -3.95
C LEU A 100 -3.94 13.32 -3.27
N THR A 101 -4.60 13.29 -2.10
CA THR A 101 -4.92 14.49 -1.36
C THR A 101 -3.67 15.25 -0.93
N VAL A 102 -2.71 14.58 -0.28
CA VAL A 102 -1.47 15.22 0.18
C VAL A 102 -0.69 15.80 -1.00
N THR A 103 -0.58 15.05 -2.09
CA THR A 103 0.14 15.49 -3.29
C THR A 103 -0.51 16.73 -3.90
N LEU A 104 -1.82 16.71 -4.14
CA LEU A 104 -2.52 17.85 -4.73
C LEU A 104 -2.52 19.08 -3.81
N LYS A 105 -2.66 18.88 -2.49
CA LYS A 105 -2.57 19.96 -1.52
C LYS A 105 -1.16 20.55 -1.41
N ALA A 106 -0.12 19.72 -1.52
CA ALA A 106 1.27 20.20 -1.55
C ALA A 106 1.58 21.05 -2.80
N LEU A 107 0.86 20.80 -3.90
CA LEU A 107 0.93 21.60 -5.13
C LEU A 107 0.06 22.87 -5.07
N GLY A 108 -0.58 23.15 -3.94
CA GLY A 108 -1.42 24.35 -3.75
C GLY A 108 -2.80 24.24 -4.41
N VAL A 109 -3.24 23.05 -4.79
CA VAL A 109 -4.55 22.85 -5.42
C VAL A 109 -5.67 23.12 -4.42
N SER A 110 -6.75 23.75 -4.88
CA SER A 110 -7.93 24.04 -4.04
C SER A 110 -8.65 22.75 -3.61
N ASP A 111 -9.39 22.82 -2.51
CA ASP A 111 -10.07 21.63 -1.93
C ASP A 111 -11.04 21.00 -2.92
N LEU A 112 -11.85 21.82 -3.60
CA LEU A 112 -12.83 21.33 -4.58
C LEU A 112 -12.14 20.57 -5.74
N ILE A 113 -11.07 21.15 -6.30
CA ILE A 113 -10.33 20.53 -7.40
C ILE A 113 -9.65 19.26 -6.89
N THR A 114 -9.10 19.25 -5.67
CA THR A 114 -8.50 18.07 -5.06
C THR A 114 -9.51 16.93 -4.92
N ILE A 115 -10.72 17.24 -4.45
CA ILE A 115 -11.79 16.24 -4.31
C ILE A 115 -12.20 15.67 -5.67
N VAL A 116 -12.45 16.54 -6.65
CA VAL A 116 -12.93 16.10 -7.97
C VAL A 116 -11.84 15.36 -8.74
N ALA A 117 -10.66 15.95 -8.89
CA ALA A 117 -9.57 15.32 -9.62
C ALA A 117 -9.05 14.06 -8.92
N GLY A 118 -8.88 14.12 -7.59
CA GLY A 118 -8.49 12.96 -6.78
C GLY A 118 -9.49 11.81 -6.89
N GLY A 119 -10.79 12.12 -6.81
CA GLY A 119 -11.84 11.13 -6.97
C GLY A 119 -11.87 10.49 -8.37
N ILE A 120 -11.73 11.28 -9.42
CA ILE A 120 -11.64 10.77 -10.80
C ILE A 120 -10.43 9.84 -10.98
N ILE A 121 -9.26 10.28 -10.54
CA ILE A 121 -8.01 9.50 -10.64
C ILE A 121 -8.13 8.20 -9.84
N LEU A 122 -8.62 8.28 -8.60
CA LEU A 122 -8.82 7.12 -7.74
C LEU A 122 -9.78 6.11 -8.39
N GLY A 123 -10.94 6.57 -8.85
CA GLY A 123 -11.95 5.70 -9.44
C GLY A 123 -11.50 5.03 -10.73
N PHE A 124 -10.77 5.75 -11.58
CA PHE A 124 -10.19 5.18 -12.78
C PHE A 124 -9.10 4.15 -12.45
N ALA A 125 -8.18 4.47 -11.54
CA ALA A 125 -7.13 3.56 -11.08
C ALA A 125 -7.73 2.28 -10.45
N ALA A 126 -8.79 2.43 -9.67
CA ALA A 126 -9.51 1.33 -9.05
C ALA A 126 -10.16 0.35 -10.05
N ALA A 127 -10.53 0.81 -11.25
CA ALA A 127 -10.99 -0.06 -12.33
C ALA A 127 -9.83 -0.62 -13.16
N MET A 128 -8.82 0.18 -13.40
CA MET A 128 -7.68 -0.16 -14.27
C MET A 128 -6.75 -1.20 -13.64
N TYR A 129 -6.43 -1.09 -12.36
CA TYR A 129 -5.48 -1.98 -11.70
C TYR A 129 -5.90 -3.46 -11.75
N PRO A 130 -7.13 -3.84 -11.36
CA PRO A 130 -7.57 -5.22 -11.53
C PRO A 130 -7.58 -5.68 -12.99
N ALA A 131 -7.96 -4.79 -13.93
CA ALA A 131 -7.97 -5.12 -15.35
C ALA A 131 -6.59 -5.45 -15.90
N LEU A 132 -5.54 -4.75 -15.45
CA LEU A 132 -4.16 -5.02 -15.85
C LEU A 132 -3.62 -6.33 -15.28
N ALA A 133 -4.02 -6.69 -14.05
CA ALA A 133 -3.60 -7.92 -13.40
C ALA A 133 -4.36 -9.16 -13.94
N GLN A 134 -5.56 -8.99 -14.48
CA GLN A 134 -6.46 -10.09 -14.81
C GLN A 134 -5.86 -11.16 -15.73
N PRO A 135 -5.08 -10.84 -16.78
CA PRO A 135 -4.47 -11.87 -17.62
C PRO A 135 -3.56 -12.83 -16.85
N TYR A 136 -2.91 -12.34 -15.81
CA TYR A 136 -2.02 -13.14 -14.95
C TYR A 136 -2.80 -13.87 -13.87
N MET A 137 -3.79 -13.19 -13.28
CA MET A 137 -4.69 -13.82 -12.29
C MET A 137 -5.43 -15.01 -12.89
N LYS A 138 -5.95 -14.88 -14.10
CA LYS A 138 -6.61 -15.99 -14.81
C LYS A 138 -5.68 -17.20 -14.98
N ARG A 139 -4.41 -16.98 -15.30
CA ARG A 139 -3.43 -18.08 -15.45
C ARG A 139 -3.13 -18.79 -14.13
N VAL A 140 -3.16 -18.05 -13.01
CA VAL A 140 -2.86 -18.61 -11.69
C VAL A 140 -4.08 -19.29 -11.06
N THR A 141 -5.27 -18.71 -11.27
CA THR A 141 -6.51 -19.17 -10.61
C THR A 141 -7.37 -20.06 -11.50
N ASP A 142 -7.05 -20.15 -12.80
CA ASP A 142 -7.88 -20.77 -13.84
C ASP A 142 -9.33 -20.28 -13.86
N SER A 143 -9.54 -19.00 -13.45
CA SER A 143 -10.86 -18.41 -13.30
C SER A 143 -10.87 -16.95 -13.75
N ASP A 144 -11.98 -16.53 -14.36
CA ASP A 144 -12.28 -15.13 -14.66
C ASP A 144 -13.04 -14.42 -13.53
N GLU A 145 -13.45 -15.15 -12.49
CA GLU A 145 -14.28 -14.63 -11.39
C GLU A 145 -13.44 -13.97 -10.30
N ILE A 146 -12.10 -14.22 -10.29
CA ILE A 146 -11.19 -13.68 -9.30
C ILE A 146 -10.34 -12.60 -9.94
N ALA A 147 -10.37 -11.41 -9.36
CA ALA A 147 -9.53 -10.29 -9.76
C ALA A 147 -8.69 -9.80 -8.57
N MET A 148 -7.48 -9.32 -8.85
CA MET A 148 -6.60 -8.73 -7.87
C MET A 148 -6.44 -7.24 -8.14
N GLY A 149 -6.73 -6.41 -7.13
CA GLY A 149 -6.46 -4.98 -7.15
C GLY A 149 -5.55 -4.60 -6.00
N HIS A 150 -4.47 -3.90 -6.32
CA HIS A 150 -3.53 -3.35 -5.37
C HIS A 150 -2.86 -2.12 -5.98
N TYR A 151 -2.42 -1.12 -5.19
CA TYR A 151 -1.76 0.05 -5.78
C TYR A 151 -0.38 -0.26 -6.39
N VAL A 152 0.25 -1.41 -6.06
CA VAL A 152 1.43 -1.95 -6.76
C VAL A 152 1.10 -2.95 -7.88
N THR A 153 -0.15 -3.00 -8.34
CA THR A 153 -0.58 -3.91 -9.43
C THR A 153 0.25 -3.73 -10.70
N LEU A 154 0.74 -2.54 -10.98
CA LEU A 154 1.63 -2.31 -12.13
C LEU A 154 2.91 -3.13 -12.02
N ALA A 155 3.53 -3.19 -10.83
CA ALA A 155 4.73 -3.99 -10.60
C ALA A 155 4.42 -5.48 -10.69
N TYR A 156 3.29 -5.94 -10.14
CA TYR A 156 2.86 -7.34 -10.27
C TYR A 156 2.58 -7.74 -11.72
N SER A 157 1.94 -6.87 -12.48
CA SER A 157 1.67 -7.09 -13.90
C SER A 157 2.97 -7.13 -14.71
N LEU A 158 3.92 -6.25 -14.42
CA LEU A 158 5.25 -6.26 -15.04
C LEU A 158 6.01 -7.53 -14.68
N SER A 159 6.00 -7.95 -13.43
CA SER A 159 6.63 -9.20 -12.97
C SER A 159 6.01 -10.42 -13.65
N GLY A 160 4.68 -10.45 -13.76
CA GLY A 160 3.94 -11.50 -14.46
C GLY A 160 4.28 -11.54 -15.95
N TRP A 161 4.38 -10.37 -16.59
CA TRP A 161 4.81 -10.27 -17.99
C TRP A 161 6.24 -10.76 -18.17
N LEU A 162 7.18 -10.30 -17.35
CA LEU A 162 8.57 -10.70 -17.39
C LEU A 162 8.72 -12.20 -17.16
N GLY A 163 8.08 -12.73 -16.10
CA GLY A 163 8.06 -14.15 -15.79
C GLY A 163 7.50 -15.00 -16.93
N SER A 164 6.49 -14.51 -17.66
CA SER A 164 5.95 -15.20 -18.85
C SER A 164 6.91 -15.27 -20.02
N LYS A 165 7.95 -14.43 -20.05
CA LYS A 165 8.95 -14.37 -21.13
C LYS A 165 10.23 -15.14 -20.82
N ILE A 166 10.68 -15.08 -19.56
CA ILE A 166 11.96 -15.64 -19.13
C ILE A 166 11.83 -16.74 -18.08
N GLY A 167 10.64 -16.91 -17.50
CA GLY A 167 10.38 -17.95 -16.50
C GLY A 167 10.24 -19.34 -17.13
N ASN A 168 10.59 -20.35 -16.34
CA ASN A 168 10.33 -21.75 -16.69
C ASN A 168 9.07 -22.23 -15.93
N PRO A 169 7.96 -22.56 -16.60
CA PRO A 169 6.74 -23.00 -15.94
C PRO A 169 6.87 -24.36 -15.22
N GLU A 170 7.89 -25.16 -15.56
CA GLU A 170 8.16 -26.44 -14.91
C GLU A 170 8.90 -26.29 -13.56
N GLU A 171 9.41 -25.09 -13.28
CA GLU A 171 10.13 -24.77 -12.06
C GLU A 171 9.28 -23.94 -11.12
N SER A 172 8.91 -24.51 -9.97
CA SER A 172 8.23 -23.80 -8.91
C SER A 172 9.23 -23.13 -7.96
N THR A 173 8.95 -21.88 -7.58
CA THR A 173 9.71 -21.17 -6.54
C THR A 173 9.67 -21.87 -5.19
N GLU A 174 8.67 -22.72 -4.93
CA GLU A 174 8.58 -23.55 -3.73
C GLU A 174 9.71 -24.59 -3.65
N LYS A 175 10.24 -25.01 -4.79
CA LYS A 175 11.38 -25.94 -4.88
C LYS A 175 12.72 -25.25 -4.73
N LEU A 176 12.75 -23.92 -4.74
CA LEU A 176 13.98 -23.14 -4.66
C LEU A 176 14.56 -23.24 -3.24
N LYS A 177 15.74 -23.83 -3.15
CA LYS A 177 16.46 -23.92 -1.88
C LYS A 177 17.38 -22.73 -1.75
N LEU A 178 17.09 -21.85 -0.81
CA LEU A 178 18.00 -20.76 -0.48
C LEU A 178 19.30 -21.32 0.10
N PRO A 179 20.46 -20.74 -0.26
CA PRO A 179 21.73 -21.03 0.42
C PRO A 179 21.58 -20.85 1.93
N GLY A 180 22.33 -21.63 2.73
CA GLY A 180 22.18 -21.60 4.20
C GLY A 180 22.31 -20.23 4.83
N TRP A 181 23.19 -19.37 4.29
CA TRP A 181 23.37 -17.98 4.77
C TRP A 181 22.17 -17.05 4.46
N MET A 182 21.32 -17.44 3.49
CA MET A 182 20.09 -16.72 3.18
C MET A 182 18.86 -17.30 3.89
N SER A 183 19.02 -18.33 4.72
CA SER A 183 17.90 -19.00 5.39
C SER A 183 17.06 -18.08 6.26
N ILE A 184 17.67 -17.02 6.81
CA ILE A 184 17.00 -15.97 7.58
C ILE A 184 15.88 -15.27 6.77
N PHE A 185 16.00 -15.20 5.44
CA PHE A 185 15.02 -14.59 4.56
C PHE A 185 13.83 -15.50 4.21
N ARG A 186 13.78 -16.72 4.75
CA ARG A 186 12.60 -17.60 4.58
C ARG A 186 11.41 -17.14 5.42
N ASP A 187 11.68 -16.50 6.54
CA ASP A 187 10.65 -15.94 7.42
C ASP A 187 10.49 -14.44 7.14
N TYR A 188 9.28 -14.06 6.71
CA TYR A 188 8.98 -12.67 6.37
C TYR A 188 9.18 -11.73 7.56
N ILE A 189 8.71 -12.11 8.75
CA ILE A 189 8.81 -11.28 9.96
C ILE A 189 10.28 -11.07 10.34
N VAL A 190 11.06 -12.14 10.33
CA VAL A 190 12.50 -12.07 10.62
C VAL A 190 13.22 -11.24 9.58
N SER A 191 12.95 -11.45 8.29
CA SER A 191 13.55 -10.68 7.19
C SER A 191 13.28 -9.19 7.32
N VAL A 192 12.04 -8.81 7.57
CA VAL A 192 11.63 -7.39 7.73
C VAL A 192 12.28 -6.80 8.97
N SER A 193 12.25 -7.49 10.10
CA SER A 193 12.84 -7.00 11.37
C SER A 193 14.34 -6.78 11.25
N VAL A 194 15.06 -7.72 10.64
CA VAL A 194 16.51 -7.58 10.41
C VAL A 194 16.82 -6.43 9.46
N SER A 195 16.06 -6.32 8.37
CA SER A 195 16.25 -5.24 7.40
C SER A 195 16.01 -3.86 8.02
N ILE A 196 14.91 -3.70 8.76
CA ILE A 196 14.61 -2.46 9.50
C ILE A 196 15.69 -2.17 10.52
N GLY A 197 16.14 -3.17 11.30
CA GLY A 197 17.24 -3.00 12.27
C GLY A 197 18.54 -2.53 11.64
N ILE A 198 18.90 -3.06 10.47
CA ILE A 198 20.09 -2.61 9.72
C ILE A 198 19.92 -1.16 9.28
N PHE A 199 18.77 -0.77 8.76
CA PHE A 199 18.53 0.61 8.35
C PHE A 199 18.57 1.58 9.53
N PHE A 200 17.99 1.21 10.67
CA PHE A 200 18.10 2.00 11.91
C PHE A 200 19.56 2.17 12.35
N TYR A 201 20.33 1.09 12.32
CA TYR A 201 21.74 1.13 12.70
C TYR A 201 22.56 2.04 11.77
N ILE A 202 22.36 1.92 10.46
CA ILE A 202 23.04 2.79 9.48
C ILE A 202 22.66 4.25 9.69
N ALA A 203 21.38 4.55 9.91
CA ALA A 203 20.90 5.91 10.15
C ALA A 203 21.46 6.48 11.47
N ALA A 204 21.57 5.68 12.53
CA ALA A 204 22.14 6.09 13.81
C ALA A 204 23.64 6.41 13.69
N ILE A 205 24.41 5.59 12.97
CA ILE A 205 25.82 5.88 12.69
C ILE A 205 25.97 7.17 11.89
N ALA A 206 25.15 7.35 10.84
CA ALA A 206 25.17 8.55 10.02
C ALA A 206 24.80 9.82 10.81
N ALA A 207 23.90 9.69 11.79
CA ALA A 207 23.54 10.77 12.70
C ALA A 207 24.58 11.02 13.81
N GLY A 208 25.69 10.29 13.82
CA GLY A 208 26.74 10.42 14.84
C GLY A 208 26.39 9.84 16.21
N LYS A 209 25.35 9.01 16.28
CA LYS A 209 24.95 8.32 17.52
C LYS A 209 25.61 6.95 17.59
N GLN A 210 26.33 6.69 18.68
CA GLN A 210 27.06 5.44 18.85
C GLN A 210 26.20 4.28 19.34
N THR A 211 25.05 4.56 19.91
CA THR A 211 24.09 3.56 20.39
C THR A 211 22.65 3.97 20.03
N VAL A 212 21.89 3.02 19.58
CA VAL A 212 20.44 3.14 19.44
C VAL A 212 19.86 2.66 20.77
N GLU A 213 19.33 3.59 21.57
CA GLU A 213 18.61 3.28 22.81
C GLU A 213 17.22 2.70 22.50
#